data_7c2077f6f4dc289076a8aced073b2106
#
_entry.id   7c2077f6f4dc289076a8aced073b2106
#
_cell.length_a   1.000
_cell.length_b   1.000
_cell.length_c   1.000
_cell.angle_alpha   90.00
_cell.angle_beta   90.00
_cell.angle_gamma   90.00
#
_symmetry.space_group_name_H-M   'P 1'
#
loop_
_entity.id
_entity.type
_entity.pdbx_description
1 polymer ?
#
loop_
_entity_poly.entity_id
_entity_poly.type
_entity_poly.pdbx_seq_one_letter_code
_entity_poly.pdbx_strand_id
1 'polypeptide(L)'
;MQGEVPKISVLVRSYNDAAFIGRTLKGVFSQSLAPFEVIVCDDASSDGTRDIAAGFPVRFVERPAGEYKPGRTLNALVREAKGEIVVFNNSDAVPCDRSWLAELVKPLVAEPGKPAFAFANQLPRPDAQALVRKDSLRAFGDGKVQATWRFFFSLASSATWRRLLVETPFDEDIQYSEDVEWTWRNSRREKNPVRIVYCPDAHVEHSHNYTLGELARRFRGEGAADRAIFGDQPSLVRELSSAARETLRDWAYLAPHPRDWAEIPAAPVRRLVQRLAHWRGSRS
;
A
#
# COMPACT_ATOMS: atom_id res chain seq x y z
N MET A 1 -4.53 1.50 34.79
CA MET A 1 -4.66 2.87 34.24
C MET A 1 -4.78 2.70 32.72
N GLN A 2 -5.96 2.96 32.15
CA GLN A 2 -6.10 3.08 30.71
C GLN A 2 -5.39 4.38 30.33
N GLY A 3 -4.24 4.27 29.68
CA GLY A 3 -3.53 5.44 29.16
C GLY A 3 -4.40 6.16 28.14
N GLU A 4 -4.28 7.48 28.05
CA GLU A 4 -4.95 8.29 27.03
C GLU A 4 -4.55 7.74 25.64
N VAL A 5 -5.53 7.58 24.76
CA VAL A 5 -5.28 7.09 23.38
C VAL A 5 -4.45 8.15 22.65
N PRO A 6 -3.31 7.79 22.05
CA PRO A 6 -2.46 8.73 21.33
C PRO A 6 -3.23 9.46 20.22
N LYS A 7 -2.93 10.73 19.99
CA LYS A 7 -3.51 11.49 18.87
C LYS A 7 -3.09 10.90 17.53
N ILE A 8 -4.04 10.76 16.62
CA ILE A 8 -3.85 10.11 15.33
C ILE A 8 -4.05 11.11 14.20
N SER A 9 -3.06 11.26 13.31
CA SER A 9 -3.19 11.98 12.04
C SER A 9 -3.37 10.97 10.91
N VAL A 10 -4.48 11.06 10.18
CA VAL A 10 -4.68 10.27 8.95
C VAL A 10 -4.18 11.09 7.76
N LEU A 11 -3.25 10.51 7.00
CA LEU A 11 -2.55 11.13 5.88
C LEU A 11 -3.02 10.47 4.58
N VAL A 12 -3.67 11.25 3.71
CA VAL A 12 -4.25 10.75 2.46
C VAL A 12 -3.50 11.36 1.28
N ARG A 13 -2.93 10.49 0.44
CA ARG A 13 -2.41 10.88 -0.88
C ARG A 13 -3.51 10.65 -1.91
N SER A 14 -3.72 11.59 -2.84
CA SER A 14 -4.70 11.45 -3.91
C SER A 14 -4.18 11.92 -5.25
N TYR A 15 -4.62 11.22 -6.32
CA TYR A 15 -4.41 11.63 -7.70
C TYR A 15 -5.47 10.98 -8.60
N ASN A 16 -6.40 11.78 -9.12
CA ASN A 16 -7.48 11.33 -10.00
C ASN A 16 -8.30 10.15 -9.44
N ASP A 17 -8.78 10.30 -8.21
CA ASP A 17 -9.53 9.29 -7.45
C ASP A 17 -10.95 9.76 -7.09
N ALA A 18 -11.59 10.61 -7.92
CA ALA A 18 -12.94 11.11 -7.66
C ALA A 18 -13.97 10.00 -7.40
N ALA A 19 -13.79 8.82 -8.02
CA ALA A 19 -14.65 7.66 -7.82
C ALA A 19 -14.58 7.07 -6.41
N PHE A 20 -13.51 7.32 -5.66
CA PHE A 20 -13.23 6.64 -4.38
C PHE A 20 -13.11 7.58 -3.18
N ILE A 21 -12.46 8.75 -3.34
CA ILE A 21 -12.05 9.60 -2.22
C ILE A 21 -13.22 9.98 -1.29
N GLY A 22 -14.41 10.21 -1.84
CA GLY A 22 -15.61 10.50 -1.04
C GLY A 22 -16.01 9.34 -0.12
N ARG A 23 -15.95 8.09 -0.62
CA ARG A 23 -16.21 6.88 0.17
C ARG A 23 -15.12 6.68 1.22
N THR A 24 -13.89 6.88 0.84
CA THR A 24 -12.71 6.76 1.73
C THR A 24 -12.81 7.72 2.89
N LEU A 25 -13.00 9.01 2.63
CA LEU A 25 -13.12 10.03 3.68
C LEU A 25 -14.35 9.80 4.56
N LYS A 26 -15.49 9.43 3.98
CA LYS A 26 -16.68 9.02 4.76
C LYS A 26 -16.35 7.85 5.71
N GLY A 27 -15.62 6.84 5.22
CA GLY A 27 -15.15 5.73 6.03
C GLY A 27 -14.22 6.19 7.17
N VAL A 28 -13.24 7.03 6.88
CA VAL A 28 -12.30 7.58 7.87
C VAL A 28 -13.03 8.39 8.97
N PHE A 29 -13.98 9.27 8.60
CA PHE A 29 -14.72 10.08 9.57
C PHE A 29 -15.81 9.33 10.33
N SER A 30 -16.14 8.11 9.92
CA SER A 30 -17.15 7.28 10.61
C SER A 30 -16.55 6.29 11.62
N GLN A 31 -15.23 6.34 11.85
CA GLN A 31 -14.56 5.39 12.74
C GLN A 31 -15.01 5.54 14.20
N SER A 32 -15.04 4.41 14.94
CA SER A 32 -15.33 4.40 16.38
C SER A 32 -14.20 5.06 17.19
N LEU A 33 -12.96 4.92 16.73
CA LEU A 33 -11.81 5.69 17.19
C LEU A 33 -11.64 6.87 16.24
N ALA A 34 -12.03 8.06 16.66
CA ALA A 34 -11.98 9.26 15.83
C ALA A 34 -10.52 9.71 15.60
N PRO A 35 -10.13 10.06 14.36
CA PRO A 35 -8.84 10.68 14.10
C PRO A 35 -8.79 12.09 14.70
N PHE A 36 -7.60 12.49 15.16
CA PHE A 36 -7.37 13.87 15.63
C PHE A 36 -7.44 14.87 14.48
N GLU A 37 -6.86 14.51 13.32
CA GLU A 37 -6.90 15.28 12.08
C GLU A 37 -6.84 14.36 10.87
N VAL A 38 -7.33 14.85 9.74
CA VAL A 38 -7.18 14.23 8.42
C VAL A 38 -6.51 15.24 7.49
N ILE A 39 -5.38 14.83 6.90
CA ILE A 39 -4.58 15.64 6.00
C ILE A 39 -4.62 15.02 4.61
N VAL A 40 -4.94 15.81 3.59
CA VAL A 40 -4.96 15.40 2.19
C VAL A 40 -3.87 16.12 1.41
N CYS A 41 -3.05 15.36 0.69
CA CYS A 41 -2.13 15.88 -0.30
C CYS A 41 -2.59 15.40 -1.68
N ASP A 42 -3.12 16.32 -2.46
CA ASP A 42 -3.60 16.06 -3.82
C ASP A 42 -2.52 16.41 -4.85
N ASP A 43 -2.20 15.48 -5.74
CA ASP A 43 -1.17 15.65 -6.78
C ASP A 43 -1.76 16.28 -8.06
N ALA A 44 -2.42 17.44 -7.92
CA ALA A 44 -3.03 18.19 -9.01
C ALA A 44 -4.06 17.36 -9.83
N SER A 45 -4.98 16.72 -9.15
CA SER A 45 -6.07 15.97 -9.79
C SER A 45 -6.91 16.87 -10.70
N SER A 46 -7.36 16.31 -11.83
CA SER A 46 -8.19 17.00 -12.83
C SER A 46 -9.62 16.46 -12.95
N ASP A 47 -9.96 15.43 -12.17
CA ASP A 47 -11.24 14.69 -12.26
C ASP A 47 -12.26 15.10 -11.18
N GLY A 48 -11.99 16.14 -10.38
CA GLY A 48 -12.85 16.59 -9.29
C GLY A 48 -12.50 15.96 -7.91
N THR A 49 -11.46 15.14 -7.81
CA THR A 49 -10.99 14.54 -6.54
C THR A 49 -10.86 15.56 -5.42
N ARG A 50 -10.19 16.69 -5.69
CA ARG A 50 -9.94 17.76 -4.70
C ARG A 50 -11.23 18.42 -4.22
N ASP A 51 -12.17 18.67 -5.11
CA ASP A 51 -13.46 19.28 -4.77
C ASP A 51 -14.30 18.39 -3.89
N ILE A 52 -14.32 17.07 -4.18
CA ILE A 52 -14.98 16.08 -3.34
C ILE A 52 -14.35 16.05 -1.95
N ALA A 53 -13.01 16.03 -1.86
CA ALA A 53 -12.30 16.03 -0.58
C ALA A 53 -12.56 17.30 0.23
N ALA A 54 -12.70 18.48 -0.42
CA ALA A 54 -13.02 19.73 0.22
C ALA A 54 -14.40 19.76 0.90
N GLY A 55 -15.30 18.84 0.57
CA GLY A 55 -16.58 18.63 1.26
C GLY A 55 -16.46 17.98 2.65
N PHE A 56 -15.26 17.60 3.08
CA PHE A 56 -14.98 16.98 4.38
C PHE A 56 -14.10 17.90 5.24
N PRO A 57 -14.08 17.76 6.58
CA PRO A 57 -13.24 18.54 7.46
C PRO A 57 -11.77 18.11 7.39
N VAL A 58 -11.17 18.18 6.20
CA VAL A 58 -9.77 17.84 5.94
C VAL A 58 -8.91 19.12 5.89
N ARG A 59 -7.63 18.94 6.19
CA ARG A 59 -6.61 19.96 5.94
C ARG A 59 -5.82 19.57 4.69
N PHE A 60 -5.77 20.47 3.73
CA PHE A 60 -4.94 20.26 2.55
C PHE A 60 -3.49 20.66 2.81
N VAL A 61 -2.58 19.87 2.25
CA VAL A 61 -1.15 20.17 2.17
C VAL A 61 -0.76 20.13 0.71
N GLU A 62 -0.06 21.16 0.27
CA GLU A 62 0.42 21.22 -1.11
C GLU A 62 1.56 20.21 -1.32
N ARG A 63 1.54 19.56 -2.46
CA ARG A 63 2.62 18.66 -2.88
C ARG A 63 3.92 19.45 -3.03
N PRO A 64 5.07 18.91 -2.59
CA PRO A 64 6.36 19.52 -2.86
C PRO A 64 6.57 19.79 -4.35
N ALA A 65 7.12 20.96 -4.69
CA ALA A 65 7.37 21.34 -6.07
C ALA A 65 8.34 20.37 -6.79
N GLY A 66 8.23 20.31 -8.12
CA GLY A 66 9.06 19.47 -8.97
C GLY A 66 8.41 18.16 -9.38
N GLU A 67 9.20 17.21 -9.85
CA GLU A 67 8.74 15.89 -10.23
C GLU A 67 8.13 15.14 -9.02
N TYR A 68 7.04 14.42 -9.26
CA TYR A 68 6.44 13.58 -8.22
C TYR A 68 7.43 12.51 -7.74
N LYS A 69 7.67 12.51 -6.44
CA LYS A 69 8.43 11.49 -5.74
C LYS A 69 7.62 11.05 -4.51
N PRO A 70 7.27 9.77 -4.39
CA PRO A 70 6.42 9.31 -3.29
C PRO A 70 7.02 9.60 -1.93
N GLY A 71 8.32 9.38 -1.73
CA GLY A 71 9.01 9.66 -0.48
C GLY A 71 8.95 11.12 -0.07
N ARG A 72 9.10 12.08 -1.01
CA ARG A 72 9.00 13.53 -0.73
C ARG A 72 7.61 13.90 -0.24
N THR A 73 6.58 13.39 -0.89
CA THR A 73 5.18 13.65 -0.51
C THR A 73 4.87 13.07 0.86
N LEU A 74 5.29 11.83 1.13
CA LEU A 74 5.10 11.17 2.43
C LEU A 74 5.82 11.94 3.55
N ASN A 75 7.09 12.30 3.33
CA ASN A 75 7.86 13.07 4.31
C ASN A 75 7.24 14.45 4.58
N ALA A 76 6.71 15.13 3.54
CA ALA A 76 6.01 16.39 3.71
C ALA A 76 4.75 16.22 4.57
N LEU A 77 3.94 15.21 4.31
CA LEU A 77 2.75 14.88 5.11
C LEU A 77 3.11 14.58 6.57
N VAL A 78 4.18 13.82 6.81
CA VAL A 78 4.64 13.47 8.17
C VAL A 78 5.12 14.74 8.93
N ARG A 79 5.78 15.67 8.24
CA ARG A 79 6.19 16.96 8.87
C ARG A 79 4.99 17.80 9.32
N GLU A 80 3.93 17.79 8.50
CA GLU A 80 2.70 18.55 8.76
C GLU A 80 1.80 17.90 9.82
N ALA A 81 1.92 16.59 10.04
CA ALA A 81 1.12 15.85 11.01
C ALA A 81 1.42 16.29 12.44
N LYS A 82 0.37 16.39 13.25
CA LYS A 82 0.44 16.78 14.69
C LYS A 82 0.18 15.61 15.62
N GLY A 83 -0.35 14.49 15.10
CA GLY A 83 -0.59 13.28 15.86
C GLY A 83 0.70 12.57 16.24
N GLU A 84 0.65 11.79 17.31
CA GLU A 84 1.73 10.91 17.75
C GLU A 84 1.83 9.67 16.87
N ILE A 85 0.69 9.18 16.39
CA ILE A 85 0.56 8.13 15.40
C ILE A 85 0.18 8.77 14.08
N VAL A 86 0.83 8.36 13.00
CA VAL A 86 0.43 8.66 11.62
C VAL A 86 -0.12 7.42 10.97
N VAL A 87 -1.23 7.59 10.27
CA VAL A 87 -1.89 6.56 9.48
C VAL A 87 -1.85 7.01 8.02
N PHE A 88 -1.16 6.26 7.17
CA PHE A 88 -1.26 6.45 5.73
C PHE A 88 -2.47 5.68 5.22
N ASN A 89 -3.27 6.34 4.40
CA ASN A 89 -4.38 5.71 3.70
C ASN A 89 -4.51 6.31 2.31
N ASN A 90 -4.37 5.50 1.27
CA ASN A 90 -4.57 5.99 -0.08
C ASN A 90 -6.02 6.43 -0.28
N SER A 91 -6.23 7.43 -1.16
CA SER A 91 -7.56 7.96 -1.49
C SER A 91 -8.54 6.91 -2.00
N ASP A 92 -8.03 5.80 -2.49
CA ASP A 92 -8.79 4.67 -3.03
C ASP A 92 -8.79 3.41 -2.15
N ALA A 93 -8.24 3.51 -0.94
CA ALA A 93 -8.32 2.47 0.09
C ALA A 93 -9.48 2.77 1.04
N VAL A 94 -10.64 2.18 0.80
CA VAL A 94 -11.90 2.48 1.50
C VAL A 94 -12.00 1.65 2.77
N PRO A 95 -12.03 2.25 3.99
CA PRO A 95 -12.29 1.49 5.22
C PRO A 95 -13.62 0.73 5.16
N CYS A 96 -13.59 -0.57 5.46
CA CYS A 96 -14.76 -1.45 5.32
C CYS A 96 -15.77 -1.32 6.47
N ASP A 97 -15.29 -0.95 7.66
CA ASP A 97 -16.09 -0.89 8.87
C ASP A 97 -15.61 0.21 9.84
N ARG A 98 -16.28 0.34 10.98
CA ARG A 98 -15.99 1.38 11.98
C ARG A 98 -14.86 1.02 12.94
N SER A 99 -14.32 -0.17 12.88
CA SER A 99 -13.21 -0.66 13.72
C SER A 99 -11.84 -0.56 13.04
N TRP A 100 -11.80 -0.30 11.72
CA TRP A 100 -10.57 -0.28 10.93
C TRP A 100 -9.43 0.51 11.61
N LEU A 101 -9.68 1.74 12.04
CA LEU A 101 -8.64 2.59 12.63
C LEU A 101 -8.15 2.04 13.96
N ALA A 102 -9.08 1.57 14.81
CA ALA A 102 -8.75 0.99 16.11
C ALA A 102 -7.91 -0.29 15.96
N GLU A 103 -8.32 -1.21 15.07
CA GLU A 103 -7.58 -2.45 14.82
C GLU A 103 -6.21 -2.20 14.17
N LEU A 104 -6.11 -1.19 13.29
CA LEU A 104 -4.83 -0.84 12.64
C LEU A 104 -3.80 -0.29 13.63
N VAL A 105 -4.22 0.55 14.59
CA VAL A 105 -3.28 1.16 15.55
C VAL A 105 -3.07 0.31 16.82
N LYS A 106 -3.89 -0.69 17.04
CA LYS A 106 -3.86 -1.58 18.21
C LYS A 106 -2.46 -2.13 18.56
N PRO A 107 -1.67 -2.66 17.61
CA PRO A 107 -0.34 -3.18 17.94
C PRO A 107 0.66 -2.08 18.36
N LEU A 108 0.46 -0.84 17.95
CA LEU A 108 1.27 0.29 18.35
C LEU A 108 0.92 0.72 19.79
N VAL A 109 -0.36 0.79 20.11
CA VAL A 109 -0.86 1.19 21.42
C VAL A 109 -0.58 0.10 22.47
N ALA A 110 -0.61 -1.18 22.08
CA ALA A 110 -0.31 -2.31 22.97
C ALA A 110 1.17 -2.33 23.43
N GLU A 111 2.09 -1.82 22.61
CA GLU A 111 3.52 -1.78 22.92
C GLU A 111 4.10 -0.37 22.67
N PRO A 112 3.71 0.63 23.51
CA PRO A 112 4.19 1.99 23.35
C PRO A 112 5.72 2.06 23.41
N GLY A 113 6.32 2.77 22.49
CA GLY A 113 7.77 2.93 22.46
C GLY A 113 8.54 1.91 21.65
N LYS A 114 7.95 0.76 21.31
CA LYS A 114 8.60 -0.18 20.38
C LYS A 114 8.42 0.30 18.93
N PRO A 115 9.50 0.30 18.13
CA PRO A 115 9.41 0.69 16.72
C PRO A 115 8.65 -0.39 15.96
N ALA A 116 7.48 -0.02 15.43
CA ALA A 116 6.67 -0.91 14.62
C ALA A 116 5.95 -0.13 13.51
N PHE A 117 5.72 -0.82 12.39
CA PHE A 117 4.84 -0.36 11.32
C PHE A 117 3.74 -1.41 11.13
N ALA A 118 2.51 -1.00 11.32
CA ALA A 118 1.32 -1.84 11.14
C ALA A 118 0.70 -1.60 9.76
N PHE A 119 0.11 -2.62 9.15
CA PHE A 119 -0.62 -2.46 7.89
C PHE A 119 -1.87 -3.32 7.84
N ALA A 120 -2.87 -2.82 7.10
CA ALA A 120 -4.21 -3.36 7.02
C ALA A 120 -4.32 -4.55 6.05
N ASN A 121 -5.38 -5.32 6.22
CA ASN A 121 -5.85 -6.31 5.27
C ASN A 121 -6.58 -5.61 4.12
N GLN A 122 -6.08 -5.79 2.89
CA GLN A 122 -6.65 -5.20 1.69
C GLN A 122 -7.56 -6.22 1.00
N LEU A 123 -8.85 -6.02 1.15
CA LEU A 123 -9.85 -6.83 0.47
C LEU A 123 -9.99 -6.37 -0.99
N PRO A 124 -10.10 -7.30 -1.94
CA PRO A 124 -10.35 -6.94 -3.33
C PRO A 124 -11.71 -6.25 -3.48
N ARG A 125 -11.77 -5.24 -4.34
CA ARG A 125 -13.03 -4.56 -4.67
C ARG A 125 -14.04 -5.54 -5.29
N PRO A 126 -15.35 -5.27 -5.21
CA PRO A 126 -16.39 -6.12 -5.80
C PRO A 126 -16.23 -6.33 -7.31
N ASP A 127 -15.70 -5.33 -8.03
CA ASP A 127 -15.44 -5.35 -9.48
C ASP A 127 -14.07 -5.93 -9.85
N ALA A 128 -13.30 -6.41 -8.87
CA ALA A 128 -11.97 -6.96 -9.12
C ALA A 128 -12.03 -8.19 -10.05
N GLN A 129 -11.17 -8.18 -11.07
CA GLN A 129 -10.95 -9.36 -11.92
C GLN A 129 -10.53 -10.56 -11.09
N ALA A 130 -10.81 -11.79 -11.54
CA ALA A 130 -10.55 -13.01 -10.78
C ALA A 130 -9.09 -13.15 -10.37
N LEU A 131 -8.16 -12.87 -11.28
CA LEU A 131 -6.72 -12.92 -10.99
C LEU A 131 -6.27 -11.81 -10.02
N VAL A 132 -6.93 -10.65 -10.03
CA VAL A 132 -6.71 -9.60 -9.05
C VAL A 132 -7.21 -10.05 -7.67
N ARG A 133 -8.42 -10.63 -7.60
CA ARG A 133 -8.95 -11.21 -6.35
C ARG A 133 -7.99 -12.26 -5.76
N LYS A 134 -7.53 -13.19 -6.62
CA LYS A 134 -6.55 -14.22 -6.22
C LYS A 134 -5.29 -13.61 -5.63
N ASP A 135 -4.71 -12.64 -6.34
CA ASP A 135 -3.43 -12.03 -5.93
C ASP A 135 -3.60 -11.24 -4.62
N SER A 136 -4.71 -10.50 -4.45
CA SER A 136 -5.03 -9.77 -3.21
C SER A 136 -5.23 -10.71 -2.03
N LEU A 137 -6.05 -11.75 -2.19
CA LEU A 137 -6.29 -12.75 -1.13
C LEU A 137 -5.02 -13.51 -0.73
N ARG A 138 -4.14 -13.78 -1.69
CA ARG A 138 -2.83 -14.38 -1.40
C ARG A 138 -1.91 -13.42 -0.66
N ALA A 139 -1.90 -12.15 -1.06
CA ALA A 139 -1.00 -11.16 -0.49
C ALA A 139 -1.43 -10.73 0.92
N PHE A 140 -2.73 -10.61 1.21
CA PHE A 140 -3.25 -10.04 2.45
C PHE A 140 -4.08 -11.03 3.28
N GLY A 141 -4.71 -12.04 2.71
CA GLY A 141 -5.74 -12.88 3.33
C GLY A 141 -5.36 -13.48 4.70
N ASP A 142 -4.74 -14.67 4.70
CA ASP A 142 -4.52 -15.46 5.93
C ASP A 142 -3.16 -15.21 6.62
N GLY A 143 -2.41 -14.22 6.21
CA GLY A 143 -1.12 -13.86 6.80
C GLY A 143 0.06 -14.78 6.46
N LYS A 144 -0.12 -15.82 5.62
CA LYS A 144 0.98 -16.75 5.28
C LYS A 144 2.09 -16.09 4.48
N VAL A 145 1.76 -15.16 3.60
CA VAL A 145 2.76 -14.44 2.80
C VAL A 145 3.58 -13.52 3.70
N GLN A 146 2.93 -12.81 4.63
CA GLN A 146 3.59 -11.93 5.60
C GLN A 146 4.55 -12.71 6.51
N ALA A 147 4.18 -13.93 6.89
CA ALA A 147 5.05 -14.78 7.71
C ALA A 147 6.33 -15.23 6.98
N THR A 148 6.29 -15.32 5.66
CA THR A 148 7.42 -15.80 4.84
C THR A 148 8.23 -14.68 4.21
N TRP A 149 7.59 -13.57 3.85
CA TRP A 149 8.24 -12.40 3.25
C TRP A 149 8.40 -11.27 4.27
N ARG A 150 9.55 -11.23 4.91
CA ARG A 150 9.85 -10.35 6.05
C ARG A 150 9.75 -8.85 5.76
N PHE A 151 9.82 -8.44 4.50
CA PHE A 151 9.78 -7.05 4.07
C PHE A 151 8.47 -6.69 3.40
N PHE A 152 7.51 -7.64 3.35
CA PHE A 152 6.20 -7.37 2.79
C PHE A 152 5.47 -6.35 3.66
N PHE A 153 5.18 -5.24 3.03
CA PHE A 153 4.49 -4.13 3.65
C PHE A 153 3.68 -3.39 2.58
N SER A 154 2.66 -2.67 2.96
CA SER A 154 1.91 -1.83 2.04
C SER A 154 1.47 -0.54 2.72
N LEU A 155 1.87 0.58 2.15
CA LEU A 155 1.46 1.92 2.59
C LEU A 155 0.02 2.26 2.24
N ALA A 156 -0.68 1.46 1.41
CA ALA A 156 -2.04 1.78 1.00
C ALA A 156 -3.00 1.99 2.18
N SER A 157 -2.78 1.26 3.28
CA SER A 157 -3.42 1.50 4.58
C SER A 157 -2.51 0.99 5.69
N SER A 158 -1.87 1.88 6.44
CA SER A 158 -0.82 1.52 7.41
C SER A 158 -0.65 2.56 8.50
N ALA A 159 -0.04 2.19 9.63
CA ALA A 159 0.16 3.05 10.78
C ALA A 159 1.52 2.88 11.43
N THR A 160 2.09 3.98 11.91
CA THR A 160 3.32 3.95 12.71
C THR A 160 3.42 5.16 13.64
N TRP A 161 4.38 5.13 14.56
CA TRP A 161 4.71 6.28 15.37
C TRP A 161 5.34 7.39 14.51
N ARG A 162 4.79 8.61 14.57
CA ARG A 162 5.32 9.77 13.82
C ARG A 162 6.81 10.00 14.08
N ARG A 163 7.26 9.86 15.33
CA ARG A 163 8.68 10.03 15.69
C ARG A 163 9.61 9.11 14.90
N LEU A 164 9.18 7.87 14.61
CA LEU A 164 9.97 6.92 13.85
C LEU A 164 10.26 7.42 12.43
N LEU A 165 9.28 8.05 11.78
CA LEU A 165 9.43 8.62 10.44
C LEU A 165 10.19 9.95 10.44
N VAL A 166 10.14 10.70 11.53
CA VAL A 166 10.99 11.92 11.70
C VAL A 166 12.45 11.52 11.85
N GLU A 167 12.75 10.46 12.61
CA GLU A 167 14.11 9.94 12.80
C GLU A 167 14.63 9.20 11.56
N THR A 168 13.75 8.53 10.83
CA THR A 168 14.09 7.71 9.66
C THR A 168 13.09 7.99 8.53
N PRO A 169 13.25 9.10 7.80
CA PRO A 169 12.34 9.45 6.71
C PRO A 169 12.41 8.45 5.55
N PHE A 170 11.39 8.47 4.70
CA PHE A 170 11.40 7.77 3.43
C PHE A 170 12.51 8.30 2.52
N ASP A 171 13.06 7.42 1.69
CA ASP A 171 14.00 7.83 0.65
C ASP A 171 13.27 8.69 -0.40
N GLU A 172 13.80 9.87 -0.68
CA GLU A 172 13.17 10.85 -1.58
C GLU A 172 13.53 10.62 -3.05
N ASP A 173 14.45 9.72 -3.35
CA ASP A 173 14.89 9.42 -4.72
C ASP A 173 14.23 8.17 -5.30
N ILE A 174 13.71 7.28 -4.45
CA ILE A 174 12.98 6.09 -4.86
C ILE A 174 11.62 6.47 -5.49
N GLN A 175 11.37 5.93 -6.71
CA GLN A 175 10.14 6.20 -7.47
C GLN A 175 9.06 5.14 -7.26
N TYR A 176 9.44 3.92 -6.90
CA TYR A 176 8.56 2.78 -6.64
C TYR A 176 9.06 2.03 -5.41
N SER A 177 8.14 1.36 -4.70
CA SER A 177 8.45 0.52 -3.54
C SER A 177 9.14 1.27 -2.40
N GLU A 178 8.79 2.54 -2.19
CA GLU A 178 9.28 3.36 -1.09
C GLU A 178 8.99 2.75 0.29
N ASP A 179 7.90 1.97 0.37
CA ASP A 179 7.51 1.19 1.53
C ASP A 179 8.46 0.01 1.78
N VAL A 180 8.77 -0.75 0.74
CA VAL A 180 9.69 -1.89 0.80
C VAL A 180 11.12 -1.43 1.10
N GLU A 181 11.59 -0.34 0.46
CA GLU A 181 12.90 0.26 0.78
C GLU A 181 12.98 0.62 2.28
N TRP A 182 11.98 1.36 2.75
CA TRP A 182 11.96 1.82 4.12
C TRP A 182 11.97 0.66 5.12
N THR A 183 11.15 -0.37 4.89
CA THR A 183 11.10 -1.55 5.75
C THR A 183 12.37 -2.39 5.66
N TRP A 184 12.95 -2.54 4.46
CA TRP A 184 14.23 -3.19 4.26
C TRP A 184 15.34 -2.54 5.08
N ARG A 185 15.48 -1.23 4.97
CA ARG A 185 16.50 -0.44 5.67
C ARG A 185 16.32 -0.47 7.18
N ASN A 186 15.09 -0.36 7.68
CA ASN A 186 14.80 -0.18 9.09
C ASN A 186 14.58 -1.50 9.87
N SER A 187 14.11 -2.57 9.23
CA SER A 187 13.98 -3.89 9.86
C SER A 187 15.32 -4.59 10.09
N ARG A 188 16.39 -4.11 9.46
CA ARG A 188 17.76 -4.67 9.57
C ARG A 188 18.68 -3.86 10.48
N ARG A 189 18.15 -2.86 11.18
CA ARG A 189 18.95 -2.09 12.14
C ARG A 189 19.43 -2.99 13.27
N GLU A 190 20.69 -2.87 13.64
CA GLU A 190 21.27 -3.65 14.76
C GLU A 190 20.61 -3.33 16.08
N LYS A 191 20.28 -2.05 16.29
CA LYS A 191 19.57 -1.58 17.48
C LYS A 191 18.14 -1.19 17.14
N ASN A 192 17.18 -1.73 17.88
CA ASN A 192 15.76 -1.43 17.75
C ASN A 192 15.24 -1.64 16.30
N PRO A 193 15.34 -2.86 15.74
CA PRO A 193 14.79 -3.14 14.42
C PRO A 193 13.29 -2.88 14.41
N VAL A 194 12.80 -2.30 13.30
CA VAL A 194 11.36 -2.04 13.13
C VAL A 194 10.64 -3.35 12.87
N ARG A 195 9.60 -3.62 13.66
CA ARG A 195 8.70 -4.76 13.42
C ARG A 195 7.65 -4.38 12.38
N ILE A 196 7.40 -5.27 11.45
CA ILE A 196 6.28 -5.17 10.52
C ILE A 196 5.13 -6.03 11.05
N VAL A 197 3.97 -5.42 11.25
CA VAL A 197 2.81 -6.06 11.88
C VAL A 197 1.63 -6.05 10.91
N TYR A 198 1.21 -7.22 10.49
CA TYR A 198 -0.03 -7.38 9.72
C TYR A 198 -1.24 -7.35 10.66
N CYS A 199 -2.24 -6.55 10.32
CA CYS A 199 -3.49 -6.41 11.07
C CYS A 199 -4.64 -7.05 10.26
N PRO A 200 -4.93 -8.35 10.46
CA PRO A 200 -5.92 -9.06 9.66
C PRO A 200 -7.35 -8.52 9.83
N ASP A 201 -7.64 -7.90 10.98
CA ASP A 201 -8.98 -7.37 11.32
C ASP A 201 -9.15 -5.91 10.91
N ALA A 202 -8.10 -5.22 10.47
CA ALA A 202 -8.18 -3.87 9.92
C ALA A 202 -8.43 -3.95 8.41
N HIS A 203 -9.68 -3.82 7.97
CA HIS A 203 -10.05 -4.05 6.58
C HIS A 203 -10.21 -2.78 5.78
N VAL A 204 -9.58 -2.74 4.59
CA VAL A 204 -9.85 -1.74 3.56
C VAL A 204 -10.15 -2.43 2.23
N GLU A 205 -11.09 -1.88 1.48
CA GLU A 205 -11.37 -2.26 0.09
C GLU A 205 -10.36 -1.56 -0.82
N HIS A 206 -9.42 -2.32 -1.41
CA HIS A 206 -8.37 -1.76 -2.27
C HIS A 206 -7.86 -2.79 -3.27
N SER A 207 -8.04 -2.53 -4.55
CA SER A 207 -7.48 -3.33 -5.65
C SER A 207 -7.54 -2.57 -6.97
N HIS A 208 -6.75 -2.99 -7.97
CA HIS A 208 -6.69 -2.33 -9.27
C HIS A 208 -6.82 -3.33 -10.41
N ASN A 209 -7.75 -3.08 -11.31
CA ASN A 209 -7.90 -3.80 -12.57
C ASN A 209 -7.00 -3.17 -13.64
N TYR A 210 -5.69 -3.42 -13.58
CA TYR A 210 -4.75 -2.85 -14.54
C TYR A 210 -4.92 -3.42 -15.94
N THR A 211 -4.90 -2.56 -16.94
CA THR A 211 -4.65 -2.94 -18.34
C THR A 211 -3.25 -3.54 -18.47
N LEU A 212 -2.98 -4.27 -19.55
CA LEU A 212 -1.65 -4.84 -19.79
C LEU A 212 -0.54 -3.76 -19.88
N GLY A 213 -0.88 -2.58 -20.40
CA GLY A 213 0.06 -1.45 -20.49
C GLY A 213 0.41 -0.86 -19.13
N GLU A 214 -0.57 -0.67 -18.25
CA GLU A 214 -0.36 -0.21 -16.88
C GLU A 214 0.41 -1.24 -16.07
N LEU A 215 0.06 -2.52 -16.23
CA LEU A 215 0.76 -3.63 -15.61
C LEU A 215 2.25 -3.66 -16.01
N ALA A 216 2.54 -3.50 -17.30
CA ALA A 216 3.92 -3.44 -17.79
C ALA A 216 4.69 -2.26 -17.19
N ARG A 217 4.07 -1.07 -17.13
CA ARG A 217 4.67 0.13 -16.55
C ARG A 217 4.98 -0.06 -15.07
N ARG A 218 4.02 -0.57 -14.30
CA ARG A 218 4.16 -0.87 -12.88
C ARG A 218 5.29 -1.85 -12.62
N PHE A 219 5.28 -3.03 -13.26
CA PHE A 219 6.29 -4.07 -13.03
C PHE A 219 7.68 -3.66 -13.53
N ARG A 220 7.79 -2.79 -14.52
CA ARG A 220 9.07 -2.19 -14.88
C ARG A 220 9.60 -1.30 -13.77
N GLY A 221 8.74 -0.48 -13.15
CA GLY A 221 9.11 0.33 -11.99
C GLY A 221 9.54 -0.52 -10.79
N GLU A 222 8.78 -1.58 -10.48
CA GLU A 222 9.13 -2.54 -9.41
C GLU A 222 10.48 -3.22 -9.68
N GLY A 223 10.78 -3.64 -10.91
CA GLY A 223 12.06 -4.24 -11.26
C GLY A 223 13.25 -3.28 -11.09
N ALA A 224 13.06 -2.00 -11.42
CA ALA A 224 14.08 -0.97 -11.20
C ALA A 224 14.28 -0.71 -9.69
N ALA A 225 13.19 -0.70 -8.92
CA ALA A 225 13.24 -0.57 -7.46
C ALA A 225 13.94 -1.77 -6.80
N ASP A 226 13.61 -3.00 -7.19
CA ASP A 226 14.25 -4.21 -6.66
C ASP A 226 15.77 -4.21 -6.91
N ARG A 227 16.19 -3.71 -8.07
CA ARG A 227 17.62 -3.51 -8.34
C ARG A 227 18.25 -2.46 -7.41
N ALA A 228 17.58 -1.33 -7.24
CA ALA A 228 18.10 -0.24 -6.40
C ALA A 228 18.16 -0.64 -4.91
N ILE A 229 17.14 -1.36 -4.42
CA ILE A 229 17.00 -1.73 -3.01
C ILE A 229 17.84 -2.96 -2.66
N PHE A 230 17.78 -4.01 -3.49
CA PHE A 230 18.32 -5.33 -3.19
C PHE A 230 19.54 -5.70 -4.04
N GLY A 231 19.85 -4.92 -5.11
CA GLY A 231 20.83 -5.30 -6.12
C GLY A 231 20.37 -6.47 -7.01
N ASP A 232 19.07 -6.85 -6.96
CA ASP A 232 18.57 -8.02 -7.68
C ASP A 232 18.51 -7.78 -9.20
N GLN A 233 19.12 -8.70 -9.97
CA GLN A 233 19.09 -8.71 -11.43
C GLN A 233 18.73 -10.12 -11.91
N PRO A 234 17.46 -10.48 -11.87
CA PRO A 234 17.03 -11.84 -12.19
C PRO A 234 17.37 -12.19 -13.65
N SER A 235 17.76 -13.45 -13.88
CA SER A 235 17.96 -13.95 -15.25
C SER A 235 16.60 -14.06 -15.98
N LEU A 236 16.62 -13.96 -17.32
CA LEU A 236 15.41 -14.15 -18.12
C LEU A 236 14.77 -15.52 -17.88
N VAL A 237 15.60 -16.55 -17.72
CA VAL A 237 15.12 -17.93 -17.42
C VAL A 237 14.36 -17.96 -16.07
N ARG A 238 14.88 -17.30 -15.04
CA ARG A 238 14.20 -17.18 -13.74
C ARG A 238 12.82 -16.51 -13.89
N GLU A 239 12.72 -15.42 -14.65
CA GLU A 239 11.47 -14.71 -14.87
C GLU A 239 10.46 -15.52 -15.70
N LEU A 240 10.91 -16.19 -16.77
CA LEU A 240 10.03 -17.05 -17.55
C LEU A 240 9.52 -18.27 -16.74
N SER A 241 10.39 -18.88 -15.93
CA SER A 241 9.99 -19.94 -15.01
C SER A 241 9.00 -19.46 -13.98
N SER A 242 9.16 -18.22 -13.50
CA SER A 242 8.19 -17.59 -12.57
C SER A 242 6.86 -17.31 -13.25
N ALA A 243 6.85 -16.81 -14.48
CA ALA A 243 5.63 -16.62 -15.26
C ALA A 243 4.87 -17.94 -15.44
N ALA A 244 5.56 -19.02 -15.79
CA ALA A 244 4.94 -20.34 -15.95
C ALA A 244 4.33 -20.86 -14.62
N ARG A 245 5.06 -20.76 -13.51
CA ARG A 245 4.54 -21.17 -12.19
C ARG A 245 3.31 -20.37 -11.77
N GLU A 246 3.34 -19.06 -11.95
CA GLU A 246 2.18 -18.22 -11.61
C GLU A 246 0.99 -18.52 -12.53
N THR A 247 1.21 -18.76 -13.82
CA THR A 247 0.15 -19.19 -14.75
C THR A 247 -0.52 -20.49 -14.31
N LEU A 248 0.27 -21.49 -13.90
CA LEU A 248 -0.29 -22.74 -13.36
C LEU A 248 -1.13 -22.52 -12.09
N ARG A 249 -0.69 -21.63 -11.21
CA ARG A 249 -1.46 -21.23 -10.01
C ARG A 249 -2.74 -20.48 -10.38
N ASP A 250 -2.70 -19.64 -11.42
CA ASP A 250 -3.87 -18.94 -11.92
C ASP A 250 -4.91 -19.94 -12.46
N TRP A 251 -4.48 -20.89 -13.27
CA TRP A 251 -5.37 -21.92 -13.80
C TRP A 251 -5.95 -22.81 -12.69
N ALA A 252 -5.15 -23.18 -11.69
CA ALA A 252 -5.64 -23.94 -10.55
C ALA A 252 -6.67 -23.15 -9.72
N TYR A 253 -6.52 -21.84 -9.62
CA TYR A 253 -7.50 -20.98 -8.97
C TYR A 253 -8.77 -20.82 -9.82
N LEU A 254 -8.66 -20.65 -11.13
CA LEU A 254 -9.80 -20.42 -12.02
C LEU A 254 -10.62 -21.70 -12.29
N ALA A 255 -9.98 -22.89 -12.26
CA ALA A 255 -10.64 -24.15 -12.59
C ALA A 255 -11.95 -24.41 -11.85
N PRO A 256 -12.06 -24.21 -10.51
CA PRO A 256 -13.30 -24.40 -9.76
C PRO A 256 -14.30 -23.22 -9.89
N HIS A 257 -13.98 -22.16 -10.66
CA HIS A 257 -14.78 -20.95 -10.78
C HIS A 257 -15.27 -20.72 -12.22
N PRO A 258 -16.31 -21.41 -12.70
CA PRO A 258 -16.73 -21.32 -14.12
C PRO A 258 -17.06 -19.89 -14.60
N ARG A 259 -17.52 -19.04 -13.70
CA ARG A 259 -17.83 -17.62 -14.02
C ARG A 259 -16.60 -16.82 -14.44
N ASP A 260 -15.41 -17.27 -14.05
CA ASP A 260 -14.14 -16.57 -14.30
C ASP A 260 -13.30 -17.22 -15.42
N TRP A 261 -13.81 -18.28 -16.11
CA TRP A 261 -13.07 -19.00 -17.15
C TRP A 261 -12.64 -18.14 -18.33
N ALA A 262 -13.31 -17.02 -18.57
CA ALA A 262 -12.89 -16.06 -19.57
C ALA A 262 -11.45 -15.51 -19.32
N GLU A 263 -10.96 -15.58 -18.08
CA GLU A 263 -9.60 -15.14 -17.75
C GLU A 263 -8.52 -16.23 -17.96
N ILE A 264 -8.91 -17.49 -18.20
CA ILE A 264 -7.96 -18.62 -18.42
C ILE A 264 -6.96 -18.31 -19.54
N PRO A 265 -7.37 -17.88 -20.76
CA PRO A 265 -6.42 -17.58 -21.83
C PRO A 265 -5.62 -16.28 -21.56
N ALA A 266 -6.13 -15.36 -20.76
CA ALA A 266 -5.44 -14.11 -20.41
C ALA A 266 -4.32 -14.32 -19.36
N ALA A 267 -4.41 -15.36 -18.52
CA ALA A 267 -3.47 -15.63 -17.45
C ALA A 267 -2.00 -15.70 -17.91
N PRO A 268 -1.61 -16.52 -18.90
CA PRO A 268 -0.21 -16.57 -19.35
C PRO A 268 0.28 -15.24 -19.93
N VAL A 269 -0.57 -14.52 -20.67
CA VAL A 269 -0.21 -13.21 -21.22
C VAL A 269 0.06 -12.20 -20.11
N ARG A 270 -0.82 -12.13 -19.13
CA ARG A 270 -0.66 -11.28 -17.94
C ARG A 270 0.66 -11.57 -17.21
N ARG A 271 0.96 -12.85 -16.94
CA ARG A 271 2.18 -13.24 -16.23
C ARG A 271 3.46 -12.99 -17.03
N LEU A 272 3.42 -13.22 -18.34
CA LEU A 272 4.55 -12.87 -19.20
C LEU A 272 4.80 -11.36 -19.23
N VAL A 273 3.76 -10.54 -19.39
CA VAL A 273 3.90 -9.07 -19.36
C VAL A 273 4.51 -8.60 -18.05
N GLN A 274 4.03 -9.09 -16.92
CA GLN A 274 4.56 -8.76 -15.59
C GLN A 274 6.06 -9.08 -15.50
N ARG A 275 6.43 -10.31 -15.82
CA ARG A 275 7.81 -10.81 -15.61
C ARG A 275 8.82 -10.23 -16.60
N LEU A 276 8.42 -10.05 -17.87
CA LEU A 276 9.28 -9.40 -18.86
C LEU A 276 9.47 -7.91 -18.57
N ALA A 277 8.43 -7.24 -18.08
CA ALA A 277 8.53 -5.84 -17.68
C ALA A 277 9.45 -5.68 -16.46
N HIS A 278 9.29 -6.51 -15.45
CA HIS A 278 10.17 -6.56 -14.27
C HIS A 278 11.63 -6.82 -14.66
N TRP A 279 11.87 -7.83 -15.51
CA TRP A 279 13.21 -8.13 -16.03
C TRP A 279 13.84 -6.93 -16.75
N ARG A 280 13.06 -6.20 -17.57
CA ARG A 280 13.55 -4.98 -18.23
C ARG A 280 13.87 -3.87 -17.22
N GLY A 281 13.00 -3.67 -16.24
CA GLY A 281 13.21 -2.69 -15.18
C GLY A 281 14.46 -2.95 -14.36
N SER A 282 14.75 -4.21 -14.01
CA SER A 282 15.95 -4.56 -13.25
C SER A 282 17.29 -4.32 -14.01
N ARG A 283 17.23 -3.85 -15.26
CA ARG A 283 18.39 -3.54 -16.12
C ARG A 283 18.48 -2.08 -16.52
N SER A 284 17.47 -1.28 -16.18
CA SER A 284 17.45 0.16 -16.47
C SER A 284 18.27 1.01 -15.50
#